data_a1bfd0dd7653a46a4ea372e0aaff7154
#
_entry.id   a1bfd0dd7653a46a4ea372e0aaff7154
#
_cell.length_a   1.000
_cell.length_b   1.000
_cell.length_c   1.000
_cell.angle_alpha   90.00
_cell.angle_beta   90.00
_cell.angle_gamma   90.00
#
_symmetry.space_group_name_H-M   'P 1'
#
loop_
_entity.id
_entity.type
_entity.pdbx_description
1 polymer ?
#
loop_
_entity_poly.entity_id
_entity_poly.type
_entity_poly.pdbx_seq_one_letter_code
_entity_poly.pdbx_strand_id
1 'polypeptide(L)'
;MSIKHPKKWLTLGLILSPALLLMACSQNPNQVATAVTNNTLNAISATQLAEQNKKIVTDFYEGVFIKHQVKDYADRYIGSQYIQHNPHVPDGKAPFVEYFTGYFKENSEAKSVIKRAVAEGDLVFLHVHSTQNAQDRGVAVVDIFRVENGKIVEHWDVQQDVPEPSANNNTMF
;
A
#
# COMPACT_ATOMS: atom_id res chain seq x y z
N MET A 1 -34.00 10.04 54.20
CA MET A 1 -32.73 9.42 54.52
C MET A 1 -31.61 10.40 54.17
N SER A 2 -30.82 10.80 55.13
CA SER A 2 -30.13 12.06 55.31
C SER A 2 -28.92 12.23 54.36
N ILE A 3 -28.88 13.33 53.63
CA ILE A 3 -27.72 13.73 52.82
C ILE A 3 -26.90 14.73 53.64
N LYS A 4 -25.67 14.33 54.03
CA LYS A 4 -24.71 15.19 54.70
C LYS A 4 -23.83 15.91 53.71
N HIS A 5 -23.85 17.23 53.71
CA HIS A 5 -22.88 18.10 53.03
C HIS A 5 -21.59 18.23 53.85
N PRO A 6 -20.40 18.14 53.25
CA PRO A 6 -19.19 18.59 53.89
C PRO A 6 -18.84 20.04 53.56
N LYS A 7 -18.28 20.69 54.58
CA LYS A 7 -17.93 22.10 54.72
C LYS A 7 -16.87 22.56 53.71
N LYS A 8 -17.12 23.79 53.21
CA LYS A 8 -16.14 24.55 52.43
C LYS A 8 -14.97 25.00 53.32
N TRP A 9 -13.76 24.71 52.90
CA TRP A 9 -12.54 25.35 53.42
C TRP A 9 -12.05 26.34 52.38
N LEU A 10 -12.07 27.63 52.70
CA LEU A 10 -11.38 28.66 51.94
C LEU A 10 -9.89 28.59 52.26
N THR A 11 -9.07 28.21 51.34
CA THR A 11 -7.64 28.44 51.40
C THR A 11 -7.29 29.54 50.39
N LEU A 12 -6.80 30.64 50.99
CA LEU A 12 -6.27 31.79 50.31
C LEU A 12 -4.93 31.38 49.65
N GLY A 13 -4.93 31.04 48.37
CA GLY A 13 -3.73 30.71 47.64
C GLY A 13 -3.11 31.93 46.99
N LEU A 14 -1.90 32.27 47.40
CA LEU A 14 -1.04 33.25 46.83
C LEU A 14 -0.85 32.98 45.32
N ILE A 15 -1.26 33.94 44.46
CA ILE A 15 -1.03 33.88 43.01
C ILE A 15 0.41 34.33 42.74
N LEU A 16 1.33 33.34 42.66
CA LEU A 16 2.62 33.56 42.02
C LEU A 16 2.39 33.49 40.50
N SER A 17 2.47 34.61 39.84
CA SER A 17 2.48 34.71 38.36
C SER A 17 3.80 34.13 37.84
N PRO A 18 3.85 33.07 37.06
CA PRO A 18 5.06 32.68 36.35
C PRO A 18 5.22 33.67 35.19
N ALA A 19 6.25 34.50 35.23
CA ALA A 19 6.72 35.24 34.06
C ALA A 19 7.12 34.21 32.99
N LEU A 20 6.28 34.08 31.96
CA LEU A 20 6.60 33.34 30.76
C LEU A 20 7.72 34.07 30.03
N LEU A 21 8.97 33.66 30.23
CA LEU A 21 10.06 34.04 29.36
C LEU A 21 9.77 33.42 27.99
N LEU A 22 9.21 34.22 27.09
CA LEU A 22 9.19 33.89 25.65
C LEU A 22 10.64 34.01 25.17
N MET A 23 11.38 32.90 25.20
CA MET A 23 12.58 32.75 24.39
C MET A 23 12.12 32.70 22.92
N ALA A 24 12.08 33.87 22.30
CA ALA A 24 12.05 33.97 20.86
C ALA A 24 13.38 33.42 20.34
N CYS A 25 13.41 32.14 19.96
CA CYS A 25 14.49 31.62 19.15
C CYS A 25 14.48 32.38 17.82
N SER A 26 15.36 33.37 17.73
CA SER A 26 15.67 34.06 16.48
C SER A 26 16.30 33.02 15.53
N GLN A 27 15.47 32.32 14.80
CA GLN A 27 15.95 31.44 13.76
C GLN A 27 16.44 32.29 12.60
N ASN A 28 17.68 32.03 12.19
CA ASN A 28 18.29 32.74 11.06
C ASN A 28 17.43 32.41 9.79
N PRO A 29 16.88 33.41 9.09
CA PRO A 29 15.98 33.20 7.95
C PRO A 29 16.62 32.34 6.83
N ASN A 30 17.94 32.37 6.69
CA ASN A 30 18.67 31.53 5.74
C ASN A 30 18.65 30.08 6.14
N GLN A 31 18.68 29.75 7.44
CA GLN A 31 18.59 28.36 7.90
C GLN A 31 17.18 27.80 7.72
N VAL A 32 16.16 28.60 7.94
CA VAL A 32 14.75 28.22 7.71
C VAL A 32 14.50 27.97 6.22
N ALA A 33 14.96 28.86 5.35
CA ALA A 33 14.81 28.73 3.91
C ALA A 33 15.52 27.44 3.39
N THR A 34 16.74 27.16 3.87
CA THR A 34 17.48 25.95 3.48
C THR A 34 16.78 24.69 3.97
N ALA A 35 16.25 24.67 5.19
CA ALA A 35 15.52 23.52 5.74
C ALA A 35 14.23 23.25 4.96
N VAL A 36 13.47 24.29 4.62
CA VAL A 36 12.24 24.16 3.79
C VAL A 36 12.57 23.63 2.41
N THR A 37 13.62 24.13 1.76
CA THR A 37 14.04 23.65 0.44
C THR A 37 14.45 22.17 0.48
N ASN A 38 15.26 21.76 1.45
CA ASN A 38 15.68 20.37 1.60
C ASN A 38 14.50 19.43 1.87
N ASN A 39 13.55 19.84 2.72
CA ASN A 39 12.34 19.05 2.98
C ASN A 39 11.48 18.89 1.73
N THR A 40 11.36 19.93 0.91
CA THR A 40 10.60 19.88 -0.34
C THR A 40 11.30 18.98 -1.36
N LEU A 41 12.60 19.04 -1.51
CA LEU A 41 13.37 18.17 -2.41
C LEU A 41 13.27 16.71 -1.97
N ASN A 42 13.36 16.42 -0.67
CA ASN A 42 13.21 15.06 -0.14
C ASN A 42 11.79 14.51 -0.37
N ALA A 43 10.76 15.34 -0.19
CA ALA A 43 9.38 14.94 -0.45
C ALA A 43 9.14 14.64 -1.94
N ILE A 44 9.67 15.45 -2.85
CA ILE A 44 9.61 15.21 -4.30
C ILE A 44 10.32 13.90 -4.67
N SER A 45 11.51 13.65 -4.10
CA SER A 45 12.26 12.40 -4.33
C SER A 45 11.49 11.17 -3.83
N ALA A 46 10.86 11.22 -2.65
CA ALA A 46 10.04 10.14 -2.13
C ALA A 46 8.80 9.85 -3.02
N THR A 47 8.13 10.90 -3.48
CA THR A 47 6.99 10.77 -4.41
C THR A 47 7.42 10.17 -5.75
N GLN A 48 8.57 10.60 -6.29
CA GLN A 48 9.10 10.05 -7.54
C GLN A 48 9.44 8.57 -7.41
N LEU A 49 10.02 8.15 -6.28
CA LEU A 49 10.31 6.74 -6.01
C LEU A 49 9.03 5.91 -5.96
N ALA A 50 8.01 6.37 -5.22
CA ALA A 50 6.72 5.69 -5.15
C ALA A 50 6.06 5.54 -6.54
N GLU A 51 6.09 6.57 -7.39
CA GLU A 51 5.57 6.51 -8.74
C GLU A 51 6.37 5.54 -9.65
N GLN A 52 7.70 5.49 -9.48
CA GLN A 52 8.53 4.50 -10.19
C GLN A 52 8.20 3.08 -9.75
N ASN A 53 8.05 2.83 -8.43
CA ASN A 53 7.68 1.53 -7.90
C ASN A 53 6.28 1.12 -8.37
N LYS A 54 5.32 2.04 -8.40
CA LYS A 54 3.98 1.80 -8.95
C LYS A 54 4.06 1.37 -10.42
N LYS A 55 4.87 2.05 -11.22
CA LYS A 55 5.06 1.68 -12.63
C LYS A 55 5.66 0.29 -12.79
N ILE A 56 6.67 -0.07 -12.00
CA ILE A 56 7.29 -1.41 -12.01
C ILE A 56 6.23 -2.49 -11.77
N VAL A 57 5.42 -2.31 -10.73
CA VAL A 57 4.41 -3.30 -10.32
C VAL A 57 3.26 -3.37 -11.33
N THR A 58 2.78 -2.23 -11.86
CA THR A 58 1.72 -2.24 -12.87
C THR A 58 2.18 -2.85 -14.19
N ASP A 59 3.38 -2.55 -14.66
CA ASP A 59 3.95 -3.16 -15.86
C ASP A 59 4.11 -4.68 -15.69
N PHE A 60 4.62 -5.12 -14.53
CA PHE A 60 4.70 -6.54 -14.18
C PHE A 60 3.33 -7.20 -14.22
N TYR A 61 2.35 -6.61 -13.55
CA TYR A 61 1.01 -7.14 -13.42
C TYR A 61 0.31 -7.30 -14.78
N GLU A 62 0.36 -6.26 -15.60
CA GLU A 62 -0.18 -6.30 -16.98
C GLU A 62 0.50 -7.37 -17.83
N GLY A 63 1.82 -7.49 -17.72
CA GLY A 63 2.57 -8.48 -18.49
C GLY A 63 2.24 -9.91 -18.14
N VAL A 64 2.09 -10.19 -16.85
CA VAL A 64 1.76 -11.52 -16.33
C VAL A 64 0.28 -11.84 -16.52
N PHE A 65 -0.62 -10.97 -16.04
CA PHE A 65 -2.03 -11.30 -15.83
C PHE A 65 -2.98 -10.81 -16.94
N ILE A 66 -2.48 -10.06 -17.92
CA ILE A 66 -3.24 -9.65 -19.10
C ILE A 66 -2.61 -10.22 -20.39
N LYS A 67 -1.27 -10.16 -20.49
CA LYS A 67 -0.55 -10.63 -21.69
C LYS A 67 -0.12 -12.09 -21.62
N HIS A 68 -0.21 -12.72 -20.43
CA HIS A 68 0.24 -14.06 -20.10
C HIS A 68 1.72 -14.34 -20.43
N GLN A 69 2.54 -13.30 -20.46
CA GLN A 69 3.99 -13.37 -20.67
C GLN A 69 4.71 -13.58 -19.33
N VAL A 70 4.33 -14.65 -18.62
CA VAL A 70 4.68 -14.90 -17.22
C VAL A 70 6.18 -14.87 -17.00
N LYS A 71 6.92 -15.69 -17.76
CA LYS A 71 8.37 -15.84 -17.59
C LYS A 71 9.11 -14.54 -17.87
N ASP A 72 8.79 -13.86 -18.97
CA ASP A 72 9.50 -12.65 -19.41
C ASP A 72 9.35 -11.51 -18.39
N TYR A 73 8.14 -11.34 -17.84
CA TYR A 73 7.87 -10.29 -16.87
C TYR A 73 8.36 -10.66 -15.47
N ALA A 74 8.30 -11.95 -15.08
CA ALA A 74 8.91 -12.42 -13.84
C ALA A 74 10.44 -12.22 -13.85
N ASP A 75 11.12 -12.54 -14.95
CA ASP A 75 12.57 -12.35 -15.08
C ASP A 75 12.98 -10.87 -15.07
N ARG A 76 12.13 -10.02 -15.65
CA ARG A 76 12.39 -8.58 -15.69
C ARG A 76 12.18 -7.92 -14.33
N TYR A 77 11.15 -8.30 -13.59
CA TYR A 77 10.67 -7.52 -12.45
C TYR A 77 10.84 -8.20 -11.10
N ILE A 78 10.78 -9.55 -10.99
CA ILE A 78 10.98 -10.24 -9.72
C ILE A 78 12.48 -10.34 -9.42
N GLY A 79 12.84 -10.01 -8.17
CA GLY A 79 14.21 -10.08 -7.66
C GLY A 79 14.74 -11.50 -7.49
N SER A 80 15.97 -11.61 -6.99
CA SER A 80 16.57 -12.88 -6.59
C SER A 80 15.90 -13.47 -5.34
N GLN A 81 15.41 -12.60 -4.47
CA GLN A 81 14.52 -12.93 -3.36
C GLN A 81 13.09 -12.56 -3.76
N TYR A 82 12.13 -13.42 -3.46
CA TYR A 82 10.70 -13.15 -3.61
C TYR A 82 9.97 -13.89 -2.49
N ILE A 83 9.61 -13.13 -1.45
CA ILE A 83 8.94 -13.64 -0.26
C ILE A 83 7.44 -13.61 -0.51
N GLN A 84 6.77 -14.73 -0.24
CA GLN A 84 5.33 -14.89 -0.39
C GLN A 84 4.62 -14.96 0.96
N HIS A 85 3.58 -14.15 1.11
CA HIS A 85 2.70 -14.18 2.28
C HIS A 85 1.34 -14.80 2.00
N ASN A 86 1.05 -15.15 0.73
CA ASN A 86 -0.10 -16.00 0.42
C ASN A 86 0.20 -17.42 0.93
N PRO A 87 -0.62 -18.00 1.84
CA PRO A 87 -0.33 -19.29 2.47
C PRO A 87 -0.36 -20.49 1.49
N HIS A 88 -0.82 -20.27 0.28
CA HIS A 88 -0.92 -21.31 -0.76
C HIS A 88 0.18 -21.23 -1.82
N VAL A 89 1.08 -20.24 -1.73
CA VAL A 89 2.13 -20.00 -2.74
C VAL A 89 3.51 -20.09 -2.09
N PRO A 90 4.41 -20.98 -2.58
CA PRO A 90 5.78 -21.03 -2.10
C PRO A 90 6.59 -19.78 -2.42
N ASP A 91 7.64 -19.54 -1.62
CA ASP A 91 8.63 -18.50 -1.90
C ASP A 91 9.38 -18.72 -3.21
N GLY A 92 9.80 -17.61 -3.82
CA GLY A 92 10.69 -17.61 -4.97
C GLY A 92 10.01 -17.44 -6.32
N LYS A 93 10.79 -16.95 -7.28
CA LYS A 93 10.33 -16.69 -8.64
C LYS A 93 9.95 -17.96 -9.40
N ALA A 94 10.68 -19.07 -9.21
CA ALA A 94 10.46 -20.28 -9.98
C ALA A 94 9.08 -20.90 -9.76
N PRO A 95 8.58 -21.09 -8.51
CA PRO A 95 7.22 -21.59 -8.28
C PRO A 95 6.15 -20.65 -8.86
N PHE A 96 6.34 -19.34 -8.79
CA PHE A 96 5.44 -18.36 -9.40
C PHE A 96 5.33 -18.56 -10.91
N VAL A 97 6.47 -18.69 -11.61
CA VAL A 97 6.51 -18.87 -13.07
C VAL A 97 5.87 -20.19 -13.46
N GLU A 98 6.17 -21.26 -12.76
CA GLU A 98 5.62 -22.60 -13.02
C GLU A 98 4.09 -22.60 -12.88
N TYR A 99 3.59 -22.09 -11.76
CA TYR A 99 2.16 -22.05 -11.47
C TYR A 99 1.39 -21.24 -12.51
N PHE A 100 1.76 -19.98 -12.75
CA PHE A 100 1.00 -19.12 -13.65
C PHE A 100 1.16 -19.49 -15.13
N THR A 101 2.28 -20.07 -15.53
CA THR A 101 2.43 -20.61 -16.88
C THR A 101 1.46 -21.78 -17.11
N GLY A 102 1.33 -22.69 -16.16
CA GLY A 102 0.34 -23.78 -16.19
C GLY A 102 -1.09 -23.26 -16.17
N TYR A 103 -1.38 -22.35 -15.24
CA TYR A 103 -2.72 -21.77 -15.08
C TYR A 103 -3.24 -21.10 -16.35
N PHE A 104 -2.45 -20.25 -17.02
CA PHE A 104 -2.88 -19.56 -18.23
C PHE A 104 -2.92 -20.46 -19.47
N LYS A 105 -2.20 -21.58 -19.47
CA LYS A 105 -2.32 -22.59 -20.52
C LYS A 105 -3.71 -23.27 -20.47
N GLU A 106 -4.23 -23.48 -19.26
CA GLU A 106 -5.53 -24.10 -19.05
C GLU A 106 -6.68 -23.08 -19.07
N ASN A 107 -6.39 -21.82 -18.72
CA ASN A 107 -7.35 -20.71 -18.57
C ASN A 107 -6.94 -19.53 -19.46
N SER A 108 -6.97 -19.72 -20.78
CA SER A 108 -6.47 -18.71 -21.72
C SER A 108 -7.29 -17.41 -21.76
N GLU A 109 -8.52 -17.40 -21.26
CA GLU A 109 -9.37 -16.22 -21.14
C GLU A 109 -9.23 -15.50 -19.78
N ALA A 110 -8.51 -16.13 -18.84
CA ALA A 110 -8.34 -15.55 -17.51
C ALA A 110 -7.57 -14.23 -17.58
N LYS A 111 -7.98 -13.27 -16.76
CA LYS A 111 -7.34 -11.97 -16.67
C LYS A 111 -7.56 -11.33 -15.33
N SER A 112 -6.62 -10.48 -14.93
CA SER A 112 -6.75 -9.66 -13.72
C SER A 112 -6.55 -8.19 -14.07
N VAL A 113 -7.63 -7.41 -14.00
CA VAL A 113 -7.66 -6.01 -14.41
C VAL A 113 -7.47 -5.10 -13.21
N ILE A 114 -6.43 -4.28 -13.22
CA ILE A 114 -6.18 -3.28 -12.19
C ILE A 114 -7.28 -2.21 -12.24
N LYS A 115 -7.96 -2.00 -11.14
CA LYS A 115 -8.98 -0.96 -10.96
C LYS A 115 -8.41 0.28 -10.27
N ARG A 116 -7.48 0.10 -9.34
CA ARG A 116 -6.77 1.17 -8.62
C ARG A 116 -5.36 0.73 -8.30
N ALA A 117 -4.44 1.67 -8.34
CA ALA A 117 -3.05 1.47 -7.91
C ALA A 117 -2.59 2.68 -7.10
N VAL A 118 -2.04 2.43 -5.92
CA VAL A 118 -1.43 3.45 -5.08
C VAL A 118 -0.06 2.97 -4.63
N ALA A 119 0.84 3.90 -4.33
CA ALA A 119 2.16 3.58 -3.80
C ALA A 119 2.55 4.54 -2.69
N GLU A 120 3.25 4.00 -1.68
CA GLU A 120 3.86 4.76 -0.60
C GLU A 120 5.23 4.14 -0.29
N GLY A 121 6.29 4.93 -0.48
CA GLY A 121 7.66 4.44 -0.30
C GLY A 121 7.97 3.28 -1.24
N ASP A 122 8.28 2.14 -0.67
CA ASP A 122 8.60 0.89 -1.37
C ASP A 122 7.40 -0.05 -1.55
N LEU A 123 6.22 0.30 -1.01
CA LEU A 123 5.00 -0.49 -1.11
C LEU A 123 4.09 0.00 -2.24
N VAL A 124 3.53 -0.95 -2.98
CA VAL A 124 2.52 -0.72 -4.02
C VAL A 124 1.31 -1.59 -3.76
N PHE A 125 0.13 -0.97 -3.74
CA PHE A 125 -1.15 -1.63 -3.54
C PHE A 125 -1.96 -1.58 -4.84
N LEU A 126 -2.44 -2.73 -5.26
CA LEU A 126 -3.35 -2.87 -6.40
C LEU A 126 -4.70 -3.36 -5.93
N HIS A 127 -5.77 -2.70 -6.37
CA HIS A 127 -7.12 -3.24 -6.29
C HIS A 127 -7.51 -3.79 -7.66
N VAL A 128 -7.84 -5.05 -7.74
CA VAL A 128 -7.91 -5.82 -8.97
C VAL A 128 -9.23 -6.56 -9.08
N HIS A 129 -9.72 -6.71 -10.31
CA HIS A 129 -10.79 -7.64 -10.67
C HIS A 129 -10.18 -8.80 -11.44
N SER A 130 -10.14 -9.97 -10.86
CA SER A 130 -9.66 -11.21 -11.48
C SER A 130 -10.85 -12.07 -11.93
N THR A 131 -10.80 -12.57 -13.17
CA THR A 131 -11.84 -13.42 -13.78
C THR A 131 -11.18 -14.55 -14.55
N GLN A 132 -11.82 -15.74 -14.61
CA GLN A 132 -11.35 -16.86 -15.40
C GLN A 132 -11.85 -16.82 -16.86
N ASN A 133 -13.01 -16.25 -17.11
CA ASN A 133 -13.62 -16.07 -18.44
C ASN A 133 -14.65 -14.94 -18.41
N ALA A 134 -15.34 -14.72 -19.52
CA ALA A 134 -16.31 -13.62 -19.67
C ALA A 134 -17.61 -13.81 -18.84
N GLN A 135 -17.95 -15.04 -18.43
CA GLN A 135 -19.13 -15.38 -17.64
C GLN A 135 -18.84 -15.40 -16.15
N ASP A 136 -17.54 -15.43 -15.79
CA ASP A 136 -17.11 -15.45 -14.39
C ASP A 136 -17.32 -14.07 -13.74
N ARG A 137 -17.97 -14.05 -12.59
CA ARG A 137 -18.11 -12.82 -11.77
C ARG A 137 -16.79 -12.40 -11.15
N GLY A 138 -15.92 -13.36 -10.93
CA GLY A 138 -14.56 -13.19 -10.49
C GLY A 138 -14.39 -12.90 -9.01
N VAL A 139 -13.23 -12.41 -8.72
CA VAL A 139 -12.73 -12.13 -7.37
C VAL A 139 -12.21 -10.71 -7.31
N ALA A 140 -12.55 -9.99 -6.25
CA ALA A 140 -11.87 -8.75 -5.87
C ALA A 140 -10.59 -9.12 -5.11
N VAL A 141 -9.45 -8.64 -5.59
CA VAL A 141 -8.15 -8.91 -4.98
C VAL A 141 -7.52 -7.58 -4.56
N VAL A 142 -6.90 -7.56 -3.40
CA VAL A 142 -5.94 -6.54 -3.01
C VAL A 142 -4.58 -7.18 -2.95
N ASP A 143 -3.74 -6.88 -3.94
CA ASP A 143 -2.34 -7.28 -3.98
C ASP A 143 -1.46 -6.18 -3.41
N ILE A 144 -0.48 -6.55 -2.60
CA ILE A 144 0.52 -5.64 -2.04
C ILE A 144 1.89 -6.16 -2.45
N PHE A 145 2.70 -5.29 -3.02
CA PHE A 145 4.06 -5.61 -3.42
C PHE A 145 5.04 -4.69 -2.73
N ARG A 146 6.20 -5.22 -2.32
CA ARG A 146 7.35 -4.42 -1.92
C ARG A 146 8.39 -4.44 -3.03
N VAL A 147 8.89 -3.25 -3.36
CA VAL A 147 9.90 -3.05 -4.40
C VAL A 147 11.20 -2.57 -3.77
N GLU A 148 12.28 -3.25 -4.07
CA GLU A 148 13.63 -2.89 -3.61
C GLU A 148 14.60 -2.91 -4.79
N ASN A 149 15.36 -1.82 -4.97
CA ASN A 149 16.34 -1.68 -6.06
C ASN A 149 15.72 -1.95 -7.45
N GLY A 150 14.48 -1.51 -7.68
CA GLY A 150 13.77 -1.69 -8.95
C GLY A 150 13.27 -3.12 -9.21
N LYS A 151 13.22 -3.97 -8.17
CA LYS A 151 12.71 -5.34 -8.25
C LYS A 151 11.65 -5.60 -7.20
N ILE A 152 10.66 -6.39 -7.57
CA ILE A 152 9.63 -6.91 -6.66
C ILE A 152 10.29 -8.01 -5.83
N VAL A 153 10.26 -7.86 -4.51
CA VAL A 153 10.95 -8.77 -3.56
C VAL A 153 10.02 -9.43 -2.56
N GLU A 154 8.74 -8.95 -2.49
CA GLU A 154 7.80 -9.46 -1.50
C GLU A 154 6.35 -9.20 -1.94
N HIS A 155 5.43 -10.09 -1.57
CA HIS A 155 4.03 -10.05 -1.99
C HIS A 155 3.09 -10.55 -0.90
N TRP A 156 1.99 -9.84 -0.71
CA TRP A 156 0.81 -10.22 0.07
C TRP A 156 -0.43 -10.08 -0.80
N ASP A 157 -1.43 -10.89 -0.53
CA ASP A 157 -2.76 -10.69 -1.11
C ASP A 157 -3.88 -10.99 -0.11
N VAL A 158 -5.03 -10.41 -0.39
CA VAL A 158 -6.31 -10.82 0.18
C VAL A 158 -7.34 -10.80 -0.93
N GLN A 159 -8.27 -11.74 -0.91
CA GLN A 159 -9.26 -11.87 -1.96
C GLN A 159 -10.66 -12.17 -1.42
N GLN A 160 -11.66 -11.72 -2.18
CA GLN A 160 -13.06 -11.93 -1.87
C GLN A 160 -13.83 -12.19 -3.16
N ASP A 161 -14.62 -13.26 -3.17
CA ASP A 161 -15.51 -13.56 -4.30
C ASP A 161 -16.52 -12.43 -4.53
N VAL A 162 -16.83 -12.17 -5.80
CA VAL A 162 -17.89 -11.24 -6.17
C VAL A 162 -19.24 -11.94 -6.00
N PRO A 163 -20.04 -11.61 -4.96
CA PRO A 163 -21.22 -12.40 -4.59
C PRO A 163 -22.41 -12.16 -5.52
N GLU A 164 -23.33 -13.11 -5.51
CA GLU A 164 -24.68 -12.99 -6.05
C GLU A 164 -25.64 -13.75 -5.12
N PRO A 165 -26.72 -13.07 -4.59
CA PRO A 165 -26.98 -11.65 -4.73
C PRO A 165 -26.08 -10.77 -3.87
N SER A 166 -25.97 -9.48 -4.23
CA SER A 166 -25.31 -8.48 -3.41
C SER A 166 -26.36 -7.79 -2.48
N ALA A 167 -25.91 -7.41 -1.28
CA ALA A 167 -26.74 -6.67 -0.32
C ALA A 167 -27.01 -5.20 -0.72
N ASN A 168 -26.29 -4.69 -1.72
CA ASN A 168 -26.44 -3.34 -2.27
C ASN A 168 -26.18 -3.35 -3.77
N ASN A 169 -26.45 -2.21 -4.44
CA ASN A 169 -26.30 -2.08 -5.90
C ASN A 169 -24.93 -1.51 -6.32
N ASN A 170 -23.97 -1.39 -5.40
CA ASN A 170 -22.63 -0.91 -5.71
C ASN A 170 -21.77 -2.04 -6.25
N THR A 171 -20.85 -1.68 -7.16
CA THR A 171 -19.80 -2.62 -7.55
C THR A 171 -18.72 -2.70 -6.47
N MET A 172 -17.98 -3.83 -6.40
CA MET A 172 -16.79 -3.98 -5.57
C MET A 172 -15.56 -3.23 -6.15
N PHE A 173 -15.69 -2.58 -7.31
CA PHE A 173 -14.59 -1.98 -8.07
C PHE A 173 -14.79 -0.52 -8.40
#